data_8431e09afbd10246bffe1e8b5ccd278e
#
_entry.id   8431e09afbd10246bffe1e8b5ccd278e
#
_cell.length_a   1.000
_cell.length_b   1.000
_cell.length_c   1.000
_cell.angle_alpha   90.00
_cell.angle_beta   90.00
_cell.angle_gamma   90.00
#
_symmetry.space_group_name_H-M   'P 1'
#
loop_
_entity.id
_entity.type
_entity.pdbx_description
1 polymer ?
#
loop_
_entity_poly.entity_id
_entity_poly.type
_entity_poly.pdbx_seq_one_letter_code
_entity_poly.pdbx_strand_id
1 'polypeptide(L)'
;MAISKTRELEDYFERIVRTREGDIPGRRKGDEYLSQTHALYHGDPAPWALTPKIFDKDMTALLKEAAERMYGIMDKVTRAFCSDASVRAWFRMDPAFADLCAMDAGYDCQIPLARVDIFLDEDSGSYSFCELNTDGSAGMVVTDAVCQAVRMTPSFEEFASDHPGFRQYDLCGSWIDALFETYAEWKRVHPRRTEDGARSDDGARVDEGLYAPQSKIYPASVAIVDYSESIDLEDAAHFVDLMRRRGVVARFADVRDLWIGEDESGARRLCDAAGPIDCVWRRAVTGELWDKPCDGRSALIEAAQEGLACIVGGFRTWPCATKTVFAFLWSRAGQSLLSPEEQSFVREHVPYTEILDESTQLSRFAEKDRWIVKPCGGYNAVGVVAGLDVMEQEWSQVLARAAAAGAIVQEYAQQYQTPCLRGTLVDGPHRGEAPKGLVDDLGFAPASNMEGLYLYRGRFAGVYTRVGFANTIGEWTSRLNVASFFEE
;
A
#
# COMPACT_ATOMS: atom_id res chain seq x y z
N MET A 1 -12.12 -24.89 -13.43
CA MET A 1 -10.98 -23.99 -13.60
C MET A 1 -9.74 -24.84 -13.76
N ALA A 2 -8.79 -24.46 -14.61
CA ALA A 2 -7.48 -25.11 -14.60
C ALA A 2 -6.86 -24.83 -13.21
N ILE A 3 -6.26 -25.85 -12.61
CA ILE A 3 -5.53 -25.71 -11.34
C ILE A 3 -4.34 -24.81 -11.64
N SER A 4 -4.16 -23.72 -10.84
CA SER A 4 -3.01 -22.84 -10.94
C SER A 4 -1.71 -23.64 -10.77
N LYS A 5 -0.70 -23.32 -11.56
CA LYS A 5 0.63 -23.91 -11.44
C LYS A 5 1.51 -23.22 -10.41
N THR A 6 1.01 -22.18 -9.76
CA THR A 6 1.75 -21.40 -8.76
C THR A 6 2.37 -22.30 -7.71
N ARG A 7 1.60 -23.21 -7.09
CA ARG A 7 2.14 -24.14 -6.09
C ARG A 7 3.19 -25.10 -6.64
N GLU A 8 3.00 -25.62 -7.85
CA GLU A 8 3.99 -26.51 -8.49
C GLU A 8 5.33 -25.81 -8.71
N LEU A 9 5.30 -24.53 -9.10
CA LEU A 9 6.48 -23.70 -9.32
C LEU A 9 7.19 -23.37 -8.00
N GLU A 10 6.44 -23.04 -6.95
CA GLU A 10 7.00 -22.79 -5.62
C GLU A 10 7.58 -24.06 -5.00
N ASP A 11 6.88 -25.20 -5.12
CA ASP A 11 7.40 -26.50 -4.69
C ASP A 11 8.66 -26.91 -5.45
N TYR A 12 8.75 -26.53 -6.74
CA TYR A 12 9.96 -26.75 -7.53
C TYR A 12 11.12 -25.90 -6.99
N PHE A 13 10.88 -24.62 -6.71
CA PHE A 13 11.88 -23.73 -6.12
C PHE A 13 12.33 -24.24 -4.74
N GLU A 14 11.39 -24.67 -3.90
CA GLU A 14 11.68 -25.26 -2.58
C GLU A 14 12.62 -26.47 -2.71
N ARG A 15 12.36 -27.39 -3.68
CA ARG A 15 13.24 -28.53 -3.92
C ARG A 15 14.67 -28.12 -4.29
N ILE A 16 14.84 -27.08 -5.14
CA ILE A 16 16.16 -26.52 -5.45
C ILE A 16 16.85 -26.04 -4.16
N VAL A 17 16.16 -25.26 -3.34
CA VAL A 17 16.73 -24.74 -2.08
C VAL A 17 17.10 -25.88 -1.13
N ARG A 18 16.26 -26.90 -1.01
CA ARG A 18 16.55 -28.09 -0.16
C ARG A 18 17.76 -28.89 -0.69
N THR A 19 17.87 -29.07 -2.00
CA THR A 19 19.04 -29.74 -2.62
C THR A 19 20.33 -28.95 -2.38
N ARG A 20 20.24 -27.63 -2.23
CA ARG A 20 21.36 -26.73 -1.90
C ARG A 20 21.54 -26.50 -0.40
N GLU A 21 20.96 -27.38 0.46
CA GLU A 21 21.10 -27.29 1.92
C GLU A 21 20.73 -25.91 2.48
N GLY A 22 19.64 -25.30 1.97
CA GLY A 22 19.15 -23.98 2.39
C GLY A 22 19.88 -22.80 1.76
N ASP A 23 20.71 -23.02 0.75
CA ASP A 23 21.42 -21.99 -0.06
C ASP A 23 22.11 -20.88 0.78
N ILE A 24 22.91 -21.30 1.77
CA ILE A 24 23.66 -20.37 2.64
C ILE A 24 24.47 -19.32 1.85
N PRO A 25 25.19 -19.67 0.75
CA PRO A 25 25.91 -18.68 -0.06
C PRO A 25 24.98 -17.62 -0.66
N GLY A 26 23.82 -18.03 -1.18
CA GLY A 26 22.82 -17.13 -1.75
C GLY A 26 22.22 -16.20 -0.71
N ARG A 27 21.86 -16.73 0.48
CA ARG A 27 21.34 -15.94 1.59
C ARG A 27 22.34 -14.89 2.06
N ARG A 28 23.63 -15.24 2.18
CA ARG A 28 24.70 -14.29 2.54
C ARG A 28 24.81 -13.17 1.50
N LYS A 29 24.76 -13.51 0.21
CA LYS A 29 24.81 -12.54 -0.88
C LYS A 29 23.60 -11.61 -0.88
N GLY A 30 22.41 -12.14 -0.56
CA GLY A 30 21.20 -11.35 -0.39
C GLY A 30 21.28 -10.36 0.78
N ASP A 31 21.75 -10.82 1.95
CA ASP A 31 21.97 -9.94 3.11
C ASP A 31 22.98 -8.83 2.81
N GLU A 32 24.11 -9.18 2.15
CA GLU A 32 25.12 -8.20 1.74
C GLU A 32 24.54 -7.16 0.78
N TYR A 33 23.78 -7.59 -0.22
CA TYR A 33 23.11 -6.69 -1.16
C TYR A 33 22.13 -5.76 -0.43
N LEU A 34 21.22 -6.30 0.39
CA LEU A 34 20.22 -5.50 1.09
C LEU A 34 20.85 -4.47 2.04
N SER A 35 21.97 -4.80 2.67
CA SER A 35 22.70 -3.85 3.54
C SER A 35 23.28 -2.63 2.82
N GLN A 36 23.36 -2.68 1.48
CA GLN A 36 23.87 -1.59 0.62
C GLN A 36 22.73 -0.83 -0.09
N THR A 37 21.47 -1.14 0.21
CA THR A 37 20.30 -0.51 -0.39
C THR A 37 19.55 0.36 0.61
N HIS A 38 18.55 1.07 0.12
CA HIS A 38 17.59 1.80 0.96
C HIS A 38 16.47 0.91 1.55
N ALA A 39 16.51 -0.41 1.33
CA ALA A 39 15.56 -1.37 1.92
C ALA A 39 15.93 -1.68 3.38
N LEU A 40 16.00 -0.64 4.19
CA LEU A 40 16.30 -0.72 5.62
C LEU A 40 15.01 -0.66 6.43
N TYR A 41 15.04 -1.22 7.62
CA TYR A 41 13.98 -1.17 8.59
C TYR A 41 14.59 -0.79 9.95
N HIS A 42 14.32 0.43 10.41
CA HIS A 42 14.96 1.01 11.58
C HIS A 42 16.51 0.96 11.54
N GLY A 43 17.08 1.16 10.35
CA GLY A 43 18.53 1.16 10.14
C GLY A 43 19.16 -0.20 9.88
N ASP A 44 18.40 -1.27 9.98
CA ASP A 44 18.83 -2.64 9.65
C ASP A 44 18.24 -3.09 8.30
N PRO A 45 18.92 -3.98 7.54
CA PRO A 45 18.34 -4.58 6.34
C PRO A 45 16.98 -5.22 6.63
N ALA A 46 15.99 -4.98 5.76
CA ALA A 46 14.65 -5.50 5.93
C ALA A 46 14.66 -7.05 6.00
N PRO A 47 13.98 -7.66 6.96
CA PRO A 47 13.93 -9.11 7.08
C PRO A 47 13.22 -9.70 5.85
N TRP A 48 13.79 -10.74 5.25
CA TRP A 48 13.32 -11.31 4.00
C TRP A 48 13.28 -12.85 4.03
N ALA A 49 12.48 -13.42 3.13
CA ALA A 49 12.40 -14.85 2.86
C ALA A 49 13.17 -15.19 1.59
N LEU A 50 13.92 -16.32 1.63
CA LEU A 50 14.57 -16.86 0.44
C LEU A 50 13.55 -17.46 -0.53
N THR A 51 12.48 -18.07 0.00
CA THR A 51 11.39 -18.65 -0.80
C THR A 51 10.51 -17.55 -1.37
N PRO A 52 10.48 -17.34 -2.72
CA PRO A 52 9.62 -16.34 -3.34
C PRO A 52 8.19 -16.85 -3.53
N LYS A 53 7.28 -15.94 -3.89
CA LYS A 53 6.02 -16.23 -4.57
C LYS A 53 6.26 -16.24 -6.08
N ILE A 54 5.71 -17.25 -6.76
CA ILE A 54 5.93 -17.48 -8.19
C ILE A 54 4.56 -17.66 -8.85
N PHE A 55 3.99 -16.57 -9.34
CA PHE A 55 2.64 -16.54 -9.91
C PHE A 55 2.67 -16.91 -11.40
N ASP A 56 1.95 -17.95 -11.77
CA ASP A 56 1.73 -18.30 -13.18
C ASP A 56 0.80 -17.29 -13.89
N LYS A 57 0.57 -17.48 -15.19
CA LYS A 57 -0.29 -16.56 -15.98
C LYS A 57 -1.71 -16.47 -15.46
N ASP A 58 -2.31 -17.57 -15.05
CA ASP A 58 -3.69 -17.62 -14.60
C ASP A 58 -3.83 -16.93 -13.25
N MET A 59 -2.89 -17.17 -12.33
CA MET A 59 -2.86 -16.49 -11.04
C MET A 59 -2.55 -15.00 -11.21
N THR A 60 -1.62 -14.63 -12.09
CA THR A 60 -1.30 -13.22 -12.40
C THR A 60 -2.55 -12.50 -12.93
N ALA A 61 -3.31 -13.14 -13.82
CA ALA A 61 -4.55 -12.57 -14.35
C ALA A 61 -5.62 -12.40 -13.26
N LEU A 62 -5.75 -13.39 -12.37
CA LEU A 62 -6.67 -13.33 -11.22
C LEU A 62 -6.32 -12.16 -10.27
N LEU A 63 -5.05 -12.02 -9.90
CA LEU A 63 -4.59 -10.93 -9.01
C LEU A 63 -4.85 -9.55 -9.63
N LYS A 64 -4.57 -9.42 -10.93
CA LYS A 64 -4.86 -8.20 -11.69
C LYS A 64 -6.35 -7.87 -11.69
N GLU A 65 -7.20 -8.85 -12.02
CA GLU A 65 -8.66 -8.67 -12.02
C GLU A 65 -9.17 -8.30 -10.63
N ALA A 66 -8.73 -9.00 -9.59
CA ALA A 66 -9.12 -8.74 -8.21
C ALA A 66 -8.79 -7.28 -7.80
N ALA A 67 -7.57 -6.84 -8.09
CA ALA A 67 -7.10 -5.49 -7.75
C ALA A 67 -7.89 -4.41 -8.51
N GLU A 68 -8.01 -4.54 -9.84
CA GLU A 68 -8.66 -3.54 -10.68
C GLU A 68 -10.17 -3.45 -10.42
N ARG A 69 -10.85 -4.57 -10.13
CA ARG A 69 -12.27 -4.56 -9.72
C ARG A 69 -12.47 -3.87 -8.37
N MET A 70 -11.64 -4.17 -7.37
CA MET A 70 -11.70 -3.49 -6.07
C MET A 70 -11.41 -2.00 -6.23
N TYR A 71 -10.46 -1.62 -7.08
CA TYR A 71 -10.20 -0.21 -7.37
C TYR A 71 -11.42 0.51 -7.93
N GLY A 72 -12.14 -0.10 -8.88
CA GLY A 72 -13.38 0.47 -9.41
C GLY A 72 -14.44 0.72 -8.33
N ILE A 73 -14.54 -0.18 -7.34
CA ILE A 73 -15.42 -0.02 -6.19
C ILE A 73 -14.95 1.13 -5.29
N MET A 74 -13.64 1.19 -4.99
CA MET A 74 -13.06 2.28 -4.18
C MET A 74 -13.25 3.66 -4.85
N ASP A 75 -13.06 3.75 -6.17
CA ASP A 75 -13.29 4.99 -6.94
C ASP A 75 -14.75 5.46 -6.82
N LYS A 76 -15.72 4.54 -6.95
CA LYS A 76 -17.15 4.85 -6.75
C LYS A 76 -17.46 5.32 -5.33
N VAL A 77 -16.91 4.65 -4.32
CA VAL A 77 -17.11 5.05 -2.91
C VAL A 77 -16.51 6.42 -2.66
N THR A 78 -15.32 6.70 -3.15
CA THR A 78 -14.64 7.99 -3.00
C THR A 78 -15.43 9.11 -3.70
N ARG A 79 -15.88 8.90 -4.93
CA ARG A 79 -16.73 9.88 -5.66
C ARG A 79 -18.06 10.14 -4.92
N ALA A 80 -18.69 9.09 -4.44
CA ALA A 80 -19.93 9.22 -3.65
C ALA A 80 -19.69 9.95 -2.34
N PHE A 81 -18.60 9.65 -1.62
CA PHE A 81 -18.21 10.37 -0.41
C PHE A 81 -18.02 11.88 -0.68
N CYS A 82 -17.36 12.24 -1.78
CA CYS A 82 -17.13 13.64 -2.13
C CYS A 82 -18.40 14.38 -2.54
N SER A 83 -19.36 13.72 -3.21
CA SER A 83 -20.51 14.36 -3.84
C SER A 83 -21.84 14.22 -3.06
N ASP A 84 -21.99 13.19 -2.19
CA ASP A 84 -23.22 12.88 -1.46
C ASP A 84 -23.03 13.02 0.05
N ALA A 85 -23.69 14.00 0.63
CA ALA A 85 -23.65 14.27 2.07
C ALA A 85 -24.16 13.09 2.93
N SER A 86 -25.09 12.27 2.41
CA SER A 86 -25.59 11.10 3.12
C SER A 86 -24.57 9.98 3.20
N VAL A 87 -23.79 9.77 2.12
CA VAL A 87 -22.66 8.83 2.10
C VAL A 87 -21.56 9.34 3.05
N ARG A 88 -21.22 10.62 3.00
CA ARG A 88 -20.24 11.24 3.88
C ARG A 88 -20.60 11.08 5.36
N ALA A 89 -21.86 11.37 5.72
CA ALA A 89 -22.35 11.21 7.07
C ALA A 89 -22.32 9.76 7.59
N TRP A 90 -22.42 8.78 6.68
CA TRP A 90 -22.37 7.36 7.04
C TRP A 90 -21.03 6.97 7.68
N PHE A 91 -19.91 7.58 7.27
CA PHE A 91 -18.57 7.33 7.82
C PHE A 91 -18.36 7.85 9.24
N ARG A 92 -19.31 8.60 9.81
CA ARG A 92 -19.31 9.12 11.20
C ARG A 92 -18.04 9.89 11.57
N MET A 93 -17.43 10.59 10.62
CA MET A 93 -16.25 11.43 10.82
C MET A 93 -16.66 12.78 11.42
N ASP A 94 -15.71 13.47 12.07
CA ASP A 94 -15.87 14.88 12.40
C ASP A 94 -16.24 15.67 11.13
N PRO A 95 -17.23 16.57 11.15
CA PRO A 95 -17.68 17.28 9.95
C PRO A 95 -16.58 18.06 9.24
N ALA A 96 -15.69 18.75 9.97
CA ALA A 96 -14.60 19.52 9.37
C ALA A 96 -13.53 18.59 8.78
N PHE A 97 -13.29 17.43 9.39
CA PHE A 97 -12.42 16.39 8.85
C PHE A 97 -13.03 15.75 7.60
N ALA A 98 -14.32 15.47 7.60
CA ALA A 98 -15.01 14.94 6.42
C ALA A 98 -15.00 15.94 5.24
N ASP A 99 -15.11 17.24 5.51
CA ASP A 99 -14.99 18.29 4.49
C ASP A 99 -13.55 18.36 3.91
N LEU A 100 -12.52 18.22 4.75
CA LEU A 100 -11.15 18.08 4.30
C LEU A 100 -10.99 16.87 3.37
N CYS A 101 -11.54 15.71 3.77
CA CYS A 101 -11.47 14.48 2.95
C CYS A 101 -12.30 14.58 1.66
N ALA A 102 -13.27 15.47 1.57
CA ALA A 102 -14.08 15.69 0.36
C ALA A 102 -13.49 16.73 -0.59
N MET A 103 -12.35 17.36 -0.22
CA MET A 103 -11.71 18.41 -1.02
C MET A 103 -11.35 17.92 -2.42
N ASP A 104 -11.53 18.78 -3.43
CA ASP A 104 -11.09 18.49 -4.79
C ASP A 104 -9.56 18.44 -4.88
N ALA A 105 -9.04 17.42 -5.55
CA ALA A 105 -7.60 17.25 -5.75
C ALA A 105 -7.07 17.96 -6.99
N GLY A 106 -7.97 18.50 -7.83
CA GLY A 106 -7.62 19.18 -9.08
C GLY A 106 -7.18 18.24 -10.22
N TYR A 107 -7.41 16.93 -10.08
CA TYR A 107 -7.22 15.91 -11.11
C TYR A 107 -8.32 14.83 -10.95
N ASP A 108 -8.62 14.09 -12.03
CA ASP A 108 -9.78 13.16 -12.03
C ASP A 108 -9.53 11.84 -11.30
N CYS A 109 -8.28 11.37 -11.28
CA CYS A 109 -7.92 10.14 -10.59
C CYS A 109 -8.14 10.27 -9.09
N GLN A 110 -9.17 9.60 -8.52
CA GLN A 110 -9.52 9.76 -7.10
C GLN A 110 -8.45 9.20 -6.16
N ILE A 111 -7.82 8.09 -6.56
CA ILE A 111 -6.84 7.35 -5.76
C ILE A 111 -5.61 7.06 -6.64
N PRO A 112 -4.60 7.97 -6.69
CA PRO A 112 -3.43 7.78 -7.54
C PRO A 112 -2.57 6.57 -7.17
N LEU A 113 -2.48 6.24 -5.88
CA LEU A 113 -1.76 5.12 -5.31
C LEU A 113 -2.66 4.35 -4.38
N ALA A 114 -2.81 3.07 -4.62
CA ALA A 114 -3.45 2.14 -3.69
C ALA A 114 -2.64 0.85 -3.57
N ARG A 115 -2.78 0.19 -2.42
CA ARG A 115 -2.40 -1.21 -2.22
C ARG A 115 -3.57 -1.89 -1.52
N VAL A 116 -4.14 -2.89 -2.16
CA VAL A 116 -5.21 -3.70 -1.59
C VAL A 116 -4.62 -5.01 -1.11
N ASP A 117 -4.73 -5.29 0.18
CA ASP A 117 -4.14 -6.47 0.78
C ASP A 117 -5.18 -7.61 0.81
N ILE A 118 -4.78 -8.79 0.35
CA ILE A 118 -5.61 -9.99 0.30
C ILE A 118 -4.94 -11.17 1.02
N PHE A 119 -5.75 -12.09 1.49
CA PHE A 119 -5.34 -13.45 1.81
C PHE A 119 -5.75 -14.34 0.63
N LEU A 120 -4.75 -14.91 -0.04
CA LEU A 120 -4.90 -15.75 -1.22
C LEU A 120 -4.71 -17.22 -0.85
N ASP A 121 -5.64 -18.07 -1.22
CA ASP A 121 -5.48 -19.51 -1.25
C ASP A 121 -4.95 -19.91 -2.64
N GLU A 122 -3.69 -20.32 -2.69
CA GLU A 122 -2.99 -20.60 -3.95
C GLU A 122 -3.44 -21.91 -4.60
N ASP A 123 -4.04 -22.83 -3.85
CA ASP A 123 -4.57 -24.10 -4.39
C ASP A 123 -5.89 -23.88 -5.11
N SER A 124 -6.79 -23.08 -4.54
CA SER A 124 -8.13 -22.86 -5.09
C SER A 124 -8.25 -21.58 -5.92
N GLY A 125 -7.33 -20.62 -5.74
CA GLY A 125 -7.44 -19.26 -6.28
C GLY A 125 -8.50 -18.41 -5.57
N SER A 126 -9.07 -18.88 -4.45
CA SER A 126 -9.97 -18.05 -3.65
C SER A 126 -9.20 -17.02 -2.84
N TYR A 127 -9.79 -15.84 -2.63
CA TYR A 127 -9.15 -14.78 -1.88
C TYR A 127 -10.14 -13.92 -1.11
N SER A 128 -9.64 -13.26 -0.06
CA SER A 128 -10.41 -12.32 0.75
C SER A 128 -9.63 -11.04 0.97
N PHE A 129 -10.26 -9.87 0.76
CA PHE A 129 -9.65 -8.58 1.09
C PHE A 129 -9.58 -8.38 2.60
N CYS A 130 -8.42 -7.94 3.09
CA CYS A 130 -8.21 -7.71 4.52
C CYS A 130 -7.92 -6.25 4.88
N GLU A 131 -7.38 -5.46 3.94
CA GLU A 131 -7.08 -4.05 4.13
C GLU A 131 -7.00 -3.31 2.78
N LEU A 132 -7.44 -2.04 2.77
CA LEU A 132 -7.32 -1.15 1.61
C LEU A 132 -6.42 0.02 2.00
N ASN A 133 -5.21 0.04 1.46
CA ASN A 133 -4.23 1.09 1.74
C ASN A 133 -4.24 2.10 0.61
N THR A 134 -5.06 3.15 0.74
CA THR A 134 -5.24 4.20 -0.26
C THR A 134 -4.59 5.52 0.13
N ASP A 135 -4.08 5.63 1.36
CA ASP A 135 -3.52 6.85 1.94
C ASP A 135 -2.16 6.52 2.60
N GLY A 136 -1.07 7.07 2.10
CA GLY A 136 0.27 6.86 2.64
C GLY A 136 0.89 5.46 2.41
N SER A 137 0.47 4.70 1.38
CA SER A 137 0.98 3.34 1.11
C SER A 137 2.50 3.30 0.96
N ALA A 138 3.12 2.28 1.57
CA ALA A 138 4.57 2.02 1.58
C ALA A 138 4.89 0.55 1.25
N GLY A 139 6.19 0.22 1.08
CA GLY A 139 6.68 -1.15 0.86
C GLY A 139 7.20 -1.42 -0.56
N MET A 140 7.19 -0.44 -1.45
CA MET A 140 7.69 -0.58 -2.82
C MET A 140 9.20 -0.83 -2.85
N VAL A 141 9.97 -0.02 -2.11
CA VAL A 141 11.44 -0.10 -2.08
C VAL A 141 11.91 -1.46 -1.56
N VAL A 142 11.33 -1.92 -0.46
CA VAL A 142 11.68 -3.22 0.10
C VAL A 142 11.29 -4.36 -0.82
N THR A 143 10.16 -4.26 -1.53
CA THR A 143 9.72 -5.29 -2.49
C THR A 143 10.71 -5.41 -3.64
N ASP A 144 11.05 -4.30 -4.30
CA ASP A 144 11.97 -4.30 -5.43
C ASP A 144 13.36 -4.81 -5.02
N ALA A 145 13.84 -4.41 -3.83
CA ALA A 145 15.14 -4.84 -3.31
C ALA A 145 15.16 -6.33 -2.94
N VAL A 146 14.11 -6.85 -2.29
CA VAL A 146 14.02 -8.28 -1.93
C VAL A 146 13.90 -9.16 -3.17
N CYS A 147 13.13 -8.74 -4.18
CA CYS A 147 13.11 -9.43 -5.48
C CYS A 147 14.52 -9.52 -6.09
N GLN A 148 15.27 -8.43 -6.04
CA GLN A 148 16.65 -8.42 -6.55
C GLN A 148 17.59 -9.30 -5.70
N ALA A 149 17.46 -9.31 -4.37
CA ALA A 149 18.23 -10.16 -3.48
C ALA A 149 18.01 -11.65 -3.80
N VAL A 150 16.76 -12.08 -4.00
CA VAL A 150 16.44 -13.46 -4.41
C VAL A 150 17.00 -13.79 -5.79
N ARG A 151 16.88 -12.89 -6.77
CA ARG A 151 17.43 -13.08 -8.13
C ARG A 151 18.94 -13.32 -8.15
N MET A 152 19.67 -12.84 -7.17
CA MET A 152 21.13 -12.99 -7.07
C MET A 152 21.54 -14.34 -6.46
N THR A 153 20.60 -15.16 -6.01
CA THR A 153 20.90 -16.44 -5.37
C THR A 153 21.15 -17.56 -6.39
N PRO A 154 22.06 -18.50 -6.13
CA PRO A 154 22.22 -19.70 -6.94
C PRO A 154 20.95 -20.52 -7.12
N SER A 155 20.07 -20.54 -6.12
CA SER A 155 18.78 -21.23 -6.23
C SER A 155 17.88 -20.58 -7.28
N PHE A 156 17.84 -19.25 -7.35
CA PHE A 156 17.04 -18.56 -8.38
C PHE A 156 17.67 -18.66 -9.77
N GLU A 157 18.99 -18.65 -9.85
CA GLU A 157 19.70 -18.86 -11.13
C GLU A 157 19.35 -20.23 -11.76
N GLU A 158 19.31 -21.30 -10.94
CA GLU A 158 18.88 -22.62 -11.38
C GLU A 158 17.42 -22.63 -11.79
N PHE A 159 16.51 -22.07 -10.95
CA PHE A 159 15.09 -21.94 -11.29
C PHE A 159 14.87 -21.21 -12.62
N ALA A 160 15.51 -20.05 -12.81
CA ALA A 160 15.36 -19.22 -13.99
C ALA A 160 15.93 -19.88 -15.27
N SER A 161 16.90 -20.77 -15.14
CA SER A 161 17.41 -21.59 -16.26
C SER A 161 16.36 -22.56 -16.78
N ASP A 162 15.62 -23.21 -15.88
CA ASP A 162 14.59 -24.18 -16.22
C ASP A 162 13.24 -23.54 -16.56
N HIS A 163 12.98 -22.36 -16.02
CA HIS A 163 11.76 -21.58 -16.18
C HIS A 163 12.09 -20.16 -16.67
N PRO A 164 12.53 -19.96 -17.92
CA PRO A 164 12.78 -18.63 -18.46
C PRO A 164 11.46 -17.88 -18.65
N GLY A 165 11.43 -16.59 -18.36
CA GLY A 165 10.26 -15.73 -18.61
C GLY A 165 9.59 -15.18 -17.36
N PHE A 166 10.03 -15.57 -16.16
CA PHE A 166 9.54 -14.95 -14.92
C PHE A 166 10.19 -13.59 -14.69
N ARG A 167 9.34 -12.60 -14.41
CA ARG A 167 9.75 -11.21 -14.17
C ARG A 167 9.19 -10.69 -12.86
N GLN A 168 9.83 -9.64 -12.33
CA GLN A 168 9.28 -8.80 -11.29
C GLN A 168 8.71 -7.51 -11.89
N TYR A 169 7.71 -6.93 -11.26
CA TYR A 169 7.26 -5.58 -11.58
C TYR A 169 8.25 -4.54 -11.00
N ASP A 170 8.46 -3.44 -11.72
CA ASP A 170 9.18 -2.25 -11.22
C ASP A 170 8.20 -1.36 -10.46
N LEU A 171 8.03 -1.60 -9.16
CA LEU A 171 7.07 -0.84 -8.36
C LEU A 171 7.48 0.61 -8.20
N CYS A 172 8.74 0.87 -7.92
CA CYS A 172 9.23 2.23 -7.67
C CYS A 172 9.22 3.08 -8.94
N GLY A 173 9.73 2.55 -10.05
CA GLY A 173 9.78 3.28 -11.32
C GLY A 173 8.42 3.56 -11.89
N SER A 174 7.52 2.57 -11.91
CA SER A 174 6.15 2.74 -12.41
C SER A 174 5.29 3.68 -11.53
N TRP A 175 5.56 3.73 -10.22
CA TRP A 175 4.92 4.74 -9.36
C TRP A 175 5.32 6.16 -9.73
N ILE A 176 6.61 6.42 -9.97
CA ILE A 176 7.06 7.75 -10.40
C ILE A 176 6.40 8.16 -11.74
N ASP A 177 6.25 7.22 -12.67
CA ASP A 177 5.55 7.49 -13.92
C ASP A 177 4.08 7.87 -13.68
N ALA A 178 3.38 7.15 -12.80
CA ALA A 178 2.00 7.45 -12.44
C ALA A 178 1.86 8.79 -11.68
N LEU A 179 2.83 9.13 -10.83
CA LEU A 179 2.89 10.43 -10.15
C LEU A 179 3.03 11.57 -11.17
N PHE A 180 3.90 11.42 -12.16
CA PHE A 180 4.08 12.43 -13.21
C PHE A 180 2.88 12.51 -14.16
N GLU A 181 2.21 11.39 -14.46
CA GLU A 181 0.94 11.40 -15.19
C GLU A 181 -0.14 12.20 -14.42
N THR A 182 -0.22 12.03 -13.10
CA THR A 182 -1.17 12.76 -12.24
C THR A 182 -0.84 14.27 -12.21
N TYR A 183 0.45 14.62 -12.08
CA TYR A 183 0.89 16.01 -12.18
C TYR A 183 0.54 16.63 -13.54
N ALA A 184 0.78 15.91 -14.63
CA ALA A 184 0.48 16.41 -15.97
C ALA A 184 -1.02 16.65 -16.19
N GLU A 185 -1.88 15.83 -15.59
CA GLU A 185 -3.32 16.03 -15.59
C GLU A 185 -3.70 17.30 -14.81
N TRP A 186 -3.20 17.43 -13.57
CA TRP A 186 -3.41 18.60 -12.73
C TRP A 186 -2.93 19.89 -13.41
N LYS A 187 -1.75 19.86 -14.03
CA LYS A 187 -1.16 21.04 -14.71
C LYS A 187 -2.00 21.57 -15.87
N ARG A 188 -2.73 20.69 -16.58
CA ARG A 188 -3.60 21.11 -17.70
C ARG A 188 -4.78 21.95 -17.22
N VAL A 189 -5.28 21.73 -16.02
CA VAL A 189 -6.41 22.48 -15.44
C VAL A 189 -5.94 23.65 -14.57
N HIS A 190 -4.67 23.67 -14.17
CA HIS A 190 -4.02 24.73 -13.40
C HIS A 190 -2.84 25.36 -14.17
N PRO A 191 -3.07 25.96 -15.37
CA PRO A 191 -2.01 26.62 -16.11
C PRO A 191 -1.55 27.87 -15.35
N ARG A 192 -0.23 28.07 -15.22
CA ARG A 192 0.30 29.35 -14.70
C ARG A 192 -0.11 30.51 -15.61
N ARG A 193 -0.50 31.63 -15.00
CA ARG A 193 -0.70 32.89 -15.74
C ARG A 193 0.63 33.61 -15.83
N THR A 194 1.00 34.06 -17.02
CA THR A 194 2.07 35.05 -17.22
C THR A 194 1.51 36.45 -17.00
N GLU A 195 2.36 37.45 -16.68
CA GLU A 195 1.98 38.85 -16.49
C GLU A 195 1.26 39.42 -17.73
N ASP A 196 1.52 38.90 -18.94
CA ASP A 196 0.89 39.32 -20.19
C ASP A 196 -0.45 38.62 -20.50
N GLY A 197 -1.02 37.86 -19.58
CA GLY A 197 -2.26 37.13 -19.79
C GLY A 197 -2.15 35.94 -20.75
N ALA A 198 -0.98 35.69 -21.32
CA ALA A 198 -0.69 34.50 -22.11
C ALA A 198 -0.46 33.31 -21.18
N ARG A 199 -0.95 32.10 -21.55
CA ARG A 199 -0.63 30.88 -20.85
C ARG A 199 0.84 30.54 -21.09
N SER A 200 1.70 30.55 -20.04
CA SER A 200 3.07 30.07 -20.15
C SER A 200 3.15 28.59 -19.80
N ASP A 201 3.91 27.90 -20.60
CA ASP A 201 4.29 26.48 -20.36
C ASP A 201 5.60 26.41 -19.55
N ASP A 202 5.81 27.39 -18.65
CA ASP A 202 7.07 27.62 -17.97
C ASP A 202 7.34 26.53 -16.91
N GLY A 203 8.44 25.85 -17.07
CA GLY A 203 9.03 24.93 -16.09
C GLY A 203 8.73 23.45 -16.28
N ALA A 204 7.86 23.08 -17.23
CA ALA A 204 7.78 21.69 -17.67
C ALA A 204 8.87 21.43 -18.72
N ARG A 205 9.81 20.51 -18.45
CA ARG A 205 10.71 20.02 -19.50
C ARG A 205 9.91 19.23 -20.51
N VAL A 206 9.95 19.67 -21.78
CA VAL A 206 9.44 18.93 -22.93
C VAL A 206 10.60 18.08 -23.44
N ASP A 207 10.47 16.76 -23.41
CA ASP A 207 11.45 15.87 -24.03
C ASP A 207 11.18 15.81 -25.53
N GLU A 208 11.99 16.54 -26.33
CA GLU A 208 11.95 16.53 -27.79
C GLU A 208 12.66 15.32 -28.38
N GLY A 209 12.20 14.11 -28.03
CA GLY A 209 12.65 12.88 -28.68
C GLY A 209 11.96 12.66 -30.04
N LEU A 210 12.70 12.18 -31.02
CA LEU A 210 12.43 12.05 -32.48
C LEU A 210 11.16 11.30 -32.91
N TYR A 211 10.23 10.99 -32.03
CA TYR A 211 8.87 10.52 -32.31
C TYR A 211 7.91 11.21 -31.33
N ALA A 212 7.28 12.28 -31.73
CA ALA A 212 6.33 13.02 -30.90
C ALA A 212 5.00 12.27 -30.68
N PRO A 213 4.83 11.56 -29.52
CA PRO A 213 3.53 11.45 -28.90
C PRO A 213 3.51 12.40 -27.72
N GLN A 214 2.57 13.33 -27.67
CA GLN A 214 2.21 14.24 -26.59
C GLN A 214 3.36 14.52 -25.59
N SER A 215 3.98 15.71 -25.67
CA SER A 215 5.07 16.16 -24.79
C SER A 215 4.78 15.78 -23.32
N LYS A 216 5.61 14.92 -22.72
CA LYS A 216 5.47 14.54 -21.30
C LYS A 216 5.74 15.78 -20.46
N ILE A 217 4.74 16.20 -19.68
CA ILE A 217 4.83 17.32 -18.73
C ILE A 217 5.35 16.78 -17.42
N TYR A 218 6.54 17.22 -17.00
CA TYR A 218 7.16 16.86 -15.73
C TYR A 218 7.13 18.05 -14.75
N PRO A 219 7.01 17.81 -13.42
CA PRO A 219 7.22 18.86 -12.42
C PRO A 219 8.69 19.32 -12.43
N ALA A 220 8.95 20.61 -12.24
CA ALA A 220 10.30 21.09 -12.05
C ALA A 220 10.84 20.68 -10.67
N SER A 221 9.96 20.62 -9.66
CA SER A 221 10.30 20.18 -8.30
C SER A 221 9.23 19.26 -7.71
N VAL A 222 9.68 18.22 -7.00
CA VAL A 222 8.84 17.29 -6.23
C VAL A 222 9.30 17.27 -4.77
N ALA A 223 8.36 17.42 -3.85
CA ALA A 223 8.60 17.14 -2.44
C ALA A 223 7.84 15.87 -2.02
N ILE A 224 8.54 14.91 -1.39
CA ILE A 224 7.93 13.83 -0.65
C ILE A 224 7.64 14.38 0.74
N VAL A 225 6.36 14.51 1.11
CA VAL A 225 5.95 15.20 2.33
C VAL A 225 5.38 14.23 3.35
N ASP A 226 6.01 14.21 4.53
CA ASP A 226 5.59 13.42 5.69
C ASP A 226 6.13 14.06 6.98
N TYR A 227 5.79 13.49 8.13
CA TYR A 227 6.51 13.75 9.38
C TYR A 227 7.77 12.88 9.42
N SER A 228 8.91 13.46 9.78
CA SER A 228 10.20 12.77 9.78
C SER A 228 10.26 11.57 10.74
N GLU A 229 9.44 11.57 11.79
CA GLU A 229 9.29 10.44 12.72
C GLU A 229 8.34 9.34 12.23
N SER A 230 7.54 9.59 11.22
CA SER A 230 6.49 8.67 10.74
C SER A 230 6.88 7.94 9.44
N ILE A 231 7.79 8.52 8.66
CA ILE A 231 8.30 7.93 7.42
C ILE A 231 9.63 7.20 7.67
N ASP A 232 9.87 6.13 6.92
CA ASP A 232 11.24 5.64 6.71
C ASP A 232 11.96 6.59 5.75
N LEU A 233 12.96 7.33 6.26
CA LEU A 233 13.72 8.31 5.49
C LEU A 233 14.55 7.66 4.37
N GLU A 234 14.94 6.39 4.52
CA GLU A 234 15.64 5.65 3.48
C GLU A 234 14.69 5.34 2.31
N ASP A 235 13.41 4.98 2.60
CA ASP A 235 12.38 4.82 1.55
C ASP A 235 12.20 6.12 0.75
N ALA A 236 12.11 7.26 1.44
CA ALA A 236 12.02 8.57 0.79
C ALA A 236 13.29 8.91 -0.02
N ALA A 237 14.48 8.64 0.51
CA ALA A 237 15.76 8.89 -0.16
C ALA A 237 15.87 8.10 -1.47
N HIS A 238 15.43 6.84 -1.50
CA HIS A 238 15.39 6.02 -2.70
C HIS A 238 14.57 6.69 -3.83
N PHE A 239 13.36 7.14 -3.52
CA PHE A 239 12.50 7.81 -4.50
C PHE A 239 13.07 9.17 -4.95
N VAL A 240 13.67 9.93 -4.02
CA VAL A 240 14.38 11.18 -4.37
C VAL A 240 15.48 10.91 -5.39
N ASP A 241 16.27 9.87 -5.19
CA ASP A 241 17.35 9.51 -6.12
C ASP A 241 16.82 9.04 -7.47
N LEU A 242 15.74 8.26 -7.50
CA LEU A 242 15.10 7.85 -8.75
C LEU A 242 14.54 9.04 -9.54
N MET A 243 13.90 10.01 -8.88
CA MET A 243 13.37 11.22 -9.53
C MET A 243 14.49 12.11 -10.07
N ARG A 244 15.58 12.25 -9.29
CA ARG A 244 16.77 13.02 -9.71
C ARG A 244 17.44 12.42 -10.95
N ARG A 245 17.53 11.09 -11.05
CA ARG A 245 18.01 10.39 -12.26
C ARG A 245 17.14 10.68 -13.49
N ARG A 246 15.85 10.99 -13.30
CA ARG A 246 14.92 11.44 -14.36
C ARG A 246 14.96 12.95 -14.60
N GLY A 247 15.89 13.67 -13.96
CA GLY A 247 16.13 15.11 -14.17
C GLY A 247 15.17 16.03 -13.42
N VAL A 248 14.42 15.51 -12.44
CA VAL A 248 13.51 16.29 -11.58
C VAL A 248 14.22 16.67 -10.29
N VAL A 249 14.07 17.91 -9.83
CA VAL A 249 14.54 18.32 -8.50
C VAL A 249 13.62 17.68 -7.45
N ALA A 250 14.13 16.72 -6.70
CA ALA A 250 13.35 16.00 -5.72
C ALA A 250 13.99 16.07 -4.33
N ARG A 251 13.15 16.07 -3.28
CA ARG A 251 13.57 16.11 -1.88
C ARG A 251 12.49 15.55 -0.95
N PHE A 252 12.89 15.17 0.25
CA PHE A 252 11.98 15.02 1.38
C PHE A 252 11.73 16.39 2.02
N ALA A 253 10.52 16.64 2.51
CA ALA A 253 10.17 17.81 3.30
C ALA A 253 9.28 17.37 4.48
N ASP A 254 9.65 17.77 5.69
CA ASP A 254 8.78 17.58 6.85
C ASP A 254 7.56 18.49 6.73
N VAL A 255 6.39 17.98 7.11
CA VAL A 255 5.13 18.77 7.08
C VAL A 255 5.28 20.10 7.80
N ARG A 256 6.01 20.11 8.94
CA ARG A 256 6.20 21.29 9.79
C ARG A 256 7.04 22.40 9.14
N ASP A 257 7.83 22.05 8.12
CA ASP A 257 8.75 22.95 7.43
C ASP A 257 8.13 23.56 6.17
N LEU A 258 6.82 23.41 5.95
CA LEU A 258 6.12 23.96 4.81
C LEU A 258 5.53 25.33 5.14
N TRP A 259 5.52 26.25 4.14
CA TRP A 259 4.82 27.52 4.24
C TRP A 259 4.33 28.01 2.86
N ILE A 260 3.39 28.98 2.86
CA ILE A 260 3.06 29.70 1.63
C ILE A 260 3.98 30.88 1.47
N GLY A 261 4.77 30.85 0.41
CA GLY A 261 5.69 31.91 -0.04
C GLY A 261 5.31 32.47 -1.39
N GLU A 262 6.23 33.26 -1.95
CA GLU A 262 6.11 33.80 -3.31
C GLU A 262 7.30 33.31 -4.15
N ASP A 263 7.08 33.05 -5.43
CA ASP A 263 8.15 32.77 -6.38
C ASP A 263 8.73 34.09 -6.93
N GLU A 264 9.72 34.01 -7.83
CA GLU A 264 10.42 35.17 -8.40
C GLU A 264 9.46 36.13 -9.14
N SER A 265 8.29 35.66 -9.57
CA SER A 265 7.25 36.51 -10.22
C SER A 265 6.28 37.13 -9.21
N GLY A 266 6.42 36.86 -7.90
CA GLY A 266 5.49 37.30 -6.86
C GLY A 266 4.22 36.41 -6.75
N ALA A 267 4.17 35.28 -7.48
CA ALA A 267 3.03 34.37 -7.38
C ALA A 267 3.14 33.49 -6.11
N ARG A 268 2.01 33.34 -5.43
CA ARG A 268 1.92 32.49 -4.22
C ARG A 268 2.22 31.02 -4.56
N ARG A 269 3.01 30.37 -3.71
CA ARG A 269 3.47 29.00 -3.89
C ARG A 269 3.58 28.27 -2.54
N LEU A 270 3.38 26.95 -2.55
CA LEU A 270 3.86 26.12 -1.46
C LEU A 270 5.39 26.07 -1.52
N CYS A 271 6.06 26.30 -0.40
CA CYS A 271 7.51 26.35 -0.28
C CYS A 271 8.00 25.52 0.90
N ASP A 272 9.27 25.16 0.83
CA ASP A 272 10.10 24.75 1.96
C ASP A 272 11.47 25.50 1.91
N ALA A 273 12.41 25.20 2.79
CA ALA A 273 13.72 25.85 2.85
C ALA A 273 14.53 25.79 1.54
N ALA A 274 14.22 24.84 0.65
CA ALA A 274 14.87 24.71 -0.65
C ALA A 274 14.15 25.48 -1.78
N GLY A 275 13.01 26.11 -1.49
CA GLY A 275 12.26 26.94 -2.43
C GLY A 275 10.89 26.38 -2.83
N PRO A 276 10.30 26.88 -3.92
CA PRO A 276 8.97 26.51 -4.36
C PRO A 276 8.81 25.02 -4.72
N ILE A 277 7.64 24.47 -4.44
CA ILE A 277 7.25 23.09 -4.73
C ILE A 277 6.17 23.07 -5.80
N ASP A 278 6.42 22.36 -6.92
CA ASP A 278 5.41 22.18 -7.98
C ASP A 278 4.48 21.02 -7.70
N CYS A 279 5.04 19.93 -7.19
CA CYS A 279 4.32 18.70 -6.92
C CYS A 279 4.71 18.14 -5.56
N VAL A 280 3.71 17.79 -4.78
CA VAL A 280 3.85 17.07 -3.51
C VAL A 280 3.42 15.62 -3.74
N TRP A 281 4.27 14.67 -3.42
CA TRP A 281 3.83 13.34 -3.09
C TRP A 281 3.54 13.27 -1.60
N ARG A 282 2.27 13.35 -1.23
CA ARG A 282 1.86 13.31 0.16
C ARG A 282 1.93 11.85 0.69
N ARG A 283 2.86 11.61 1.61
CA ARG A 283 3.00 10.38 2.36
C ARG A 283 2.36 10.50 3.75
N ALA A 284 2.37 11.68 4.33
CA ALA A 284 1.69 11.96 5.59
C ALA A 284 0.21 11.54 5.54
N VAL A 285 -0.17 10.59 6.37
CA VAL A 285 -1.51 10.03 6.43
C VAL A 285 -2.50 11.11 6.84
N THR A 286 -3.67 11.17 6.18
CA THR A 286 -4.65 12.24 6.42
C THR A 286 -5.11 12.32 7.88
N GLY A 287 -5.30 11.17 8.55
CA GLY A 287 -5.62 11.13 9.98
C GLY A 287 -4.52 11.72 10.85
N GLU A 288 -3.26 11.41 10.55
CA GLU A 288 -2.12 11.96 11.29
C GLU A 288 -1.98 13.47 11.11
N LEU A 289 -2.19 13.96 9.87
CA LEU A 289 -2.25 15.40 9.59
C LEU A 289 -3.36 16.09 10.40
N TRP A 290 -4.51 15.42 10.56
CA TRP A 290 -5.61 15.93 11.37
C TRP A 290 -5.22 16.04 12.85
N ASP A 291 -4.59 15.01 13.38
CA ASP A 291 -4.24 14.90 14.81
C ASP A 291 -3.02 15.74 15.21
N LYS A 292 -2.16 16.14 14.24
CA LYS A 292 -0.94 16.93 14.46
C LYS A 292 -1.05 18.33 13.82
N PRO A 293 -1.86 19.27 14.41
CA PRO A 293 -1.99 20.62 13.85
C PRO A 293 -0.68 21.40 13.95
N CYS A 294 -0.26 22.04 12.84
CA CYS A 294 0.88 22.93 12.74
C CYS A 294 0.72 23.89 11.56
N ASP A 295 1.55 24.95 11.50
CA ASP A 295 1.47 25.94 10.42
C ASP A 295 1.73 25.32 9.05
N GLY A 296 2.69 24.41 8.94
CA GLY A 296 3.00 23.74 7.69
C GLY A 296 1.88 22.84 7.18
N ARG A 297 1.13 22.14 8.08
CA ARG A 297 -0.12 21.47 7.72
C ARG A 297 -1.13 22.44 7.13
N SER A 298 -1.29 23.61 7.76
CA SER A 298 -2.22 24.64 7.28
C SER A 298 -1.82 25.13 5.89
N ALA A 299 -0.54 25.36 5.67
CA ALA A 299 0.00 25.72 4.36
C ALA A 299 -0.23 24.63 3.29
N LEU A 300 -0.06 23.34 3.65
CA LEU A 300 -0.32 22.22 2.75
C LEU A 300 -1.80 22.15 2.34
N ILE A 301 -2.71 22.33 3.29
CA ILE A 301 -4.17 22.36 3.05
C ILE A 301 -4.53 23.56 2.16
N GLU A 302 -4.01 24.75 2.47
CA GLU A 302 -4.23 25.96 1.70
C GLU A 302 -3.71 25.81 0.25
N ALA A 303 -2.52 25.21 0.10
CA ALA A 303 -1.95 24.92 -1.23
C ALA A 303 -2.84 23.97 -2.05
N ALA A 304 -3.47 22.98 -1.42
CA ALA A 304 -4.42 22.09 -2.07
C ALA A 304 -5.71 22.82 -2.48
N GLN A 305 -6.25 23.68 -1.58
CA GLN A 305 -7.47 24.45 -1.83
C GLN A 305 -7.33 25.48 -2.96
N GLU A 306 -6.19 26.14 -3.02
CA GLU A 306 -5.94 27.23 -3.97
C GLU A 306 -5.19 26.78 -5.23
N GLY A 307 -4.81 25.50 -5.32
CA GLY A 307 -4.06 24.96 -6.47
C GLY A 307 -2.64 25.54 -6.58
N LEU A 308 -1.97 25.84 -5.45
CA LEU A 308 -0.62 26.40 -5.43
C LEU A 308 0.47 25.36 -5.69
N ALA A 309 0.17 24.08 -5.49
CA ALA A 309 0.96 22.91 -5.83
C ALA A 309 0.04 21.74 -6.18
N CYS A 310 0.51 20.79 -7.01
CA CYS A 310 -0.19 19.52 -7.20
C CYS A 310 0.03 18.62 -5.99
N ILE A 311 -1.03 18.24 -5.29
CA ILE A 311 -0.94 17.33 -4.14
C ILE A 311 -1.35 15.93 -4.58
N VAL A 312 -0.38 15.09 -4.98
CA VAL A 312 -0.63 13.68 -5.33
C VAL A 312 -0.80 12.85 -4.06
N GLY A 313 -1.91 12.13 -3.97
CA GLY A 313 -2.44 11.60 -2.72
C GLY A 313 -3.28 12.66 -2.01
N GLY A 314 -4.29 13.23 -2.70
CA GLY A 314 -5.24 14.19 -2.12
C GLY A 314 -5.98 13.59 -0.92
N PHE A 315 -6.54 14.43 -0.04
CA PHE A 315 -7.19 13.99 1.22
C PHE A 315 -8.39 13.05 1.00
N ARG A 316 -8.98 13.06 -0.20
CA ARG A 316 -10.09 12.18 -0.60
C ARG A 316 -9.72 10.68 -0.65
N THR A 317 -8.44 10.34 -0.55
CA THR A 317 -7.99 8.94 -0.46
C THR A 317 -8.31 8.31 0.91
N TRP A 318 -8.53 9.12 1.95
CA TRP A 318 -8.72 8.67 3.33
C TRP A 318 -9.96 7.78 3.58
N PRO A 319 -11.17 8.05 3.06
CA PRO A 319 -12.35 7.24 3.38
C PRO A 319 -12.16 5.76 3.08
N CYS A 320 -11.53 5.41 1.96
CA CYS A 320 -11.22 4.03 1.59
C CYS A 320 -10.02 3.43 2.34
N ALA A 321 -9.18 4.24 2.97
CA ALA A 321 -8.08 3.77 3.82
C ALA A 321 -8.55 3.32 5.21
N THR A 322 -9.76 3.75 5.64
CA THR A 322 -10.32 3.34 6.93
C THR A 322 -10.95 1.98 6.84
N LYS A 323 -10.86 1.19 7.90
CA LYS A 323 -11.50 -0.13 7.95
C LYS A 323 -13.04 -0.06 7.93
N THR A 324 -13.58 1.11 8.19
CA THR A 324 -15.01 1.45 8.07
C THR A 324 -15.56 1.21 6.66
N VAL A 325 -14.72 1.34 5.61
CA VAL A 325 -15.14 1.10 4.23
C VAL A 325 -15.68 -0.32 4.03
N PHE A 326 -15.11 -1.33 4.68
CA PHE A 326 -15.63 -2.70 4.59
C PHE A 326 -17.05 -2.81 5.14
N ALA A 327 -17.33 -2.18 6.29
CA ALA A 327 -18.68 -2.13 6.84
C ALA A 327 -19.64 -1.30 5.95
N PHE A 328 -19.13 -0.23 5.33
CA PHE A 328 -19.90 0.54 4.34
C PHE A 328 -20.31 -0.33 3.15
N LEU A 329 -19.40 -1.11 2.59
CA LEU A 329 -19.69 -2.00 1.46
C LEU A 329 -20.76 -3.05 1.79
N TRP A 330 -20.87 -3.51 3.04
CA TRP A 330 -21.92 -4.41 3.50
C TRP A 330 -23.23 -3.72 3.88
N SER A 331 -23.20 -2.40 4.06
CA SER A 331 -24.39 -1.63 4.41
C SER A 331 -25.36 -1.49 3.23
N ARG A 332 -26.64 -1.17 3.53
CA ARG A 332 -27.63 -0.84 2.50
C ARG A 332 -27.19 0.35 1.63
N ALA A 333 -26.55 1.35 2.24
CA ALA A 333 -26.03 2.52 1.52
C ALA A 333 -24.94 2.12 0.52
N GLY A 334 -23.94 1.37 0.98
CA GLY A 334 -22.86 0.87 0.11
C GLY A 334 -23.38 -0.03 -1.01
N GLN A 335 -24.24 -1.00 -0.69
CA GLN A 335 -24.82 -1.90 -1.69
C GLN A 335 -25.64 -1.15 -2.76
N SER A 336 -26.26 -0.01 -2.42
CA SER A 336 -27.03 0.79 -3.40
C SER A 336 -26.15 1.55 -4.41
N LEU A 337 -24.87 1.73 -4.13
CA LEU A 337 -23.90 2.33 -5.07
C LEU A 337 -23.36 1.33 -6.09
N LEU A 338 -23.46 0.04 -5.79
CA LEU A 338 -22.80 -1.02 -6.53
C LEU A 338 -23.75 -1.66 -7.55
N SER A 339 -23.19 -2.07 -8.70
CA SER A 339 -23.93 -2.92 -9.65
C SER A 339 -24.19 -4.32 -9.06
N PRO A 340 -25.10 -5.11 -9.61
CA PRO A 340 -25.32 -6.48 -9.14
C PRO A 340 -24.06 -7.36 -9.16
N GLU A 341 -23.19 -7.17 -10.14
CA GLU A 341 -21.92 -7.88 -10.29
C GLU A 341 -20.93 -7.46 -9.20
N GLU A 342 -20.85 -6.16 -8.87
CA GLU A 342 -20.01 -5.64 -7.79
C GLU A 342 -20.54 -6.04 -6.42
N GLN A 343 -21.86 -6.08 -6.23
CA GLN A 343 -22.48 -6.62 -5.01
C GLN A 343 -22.12 -8.09 -4.81
N SER A 344 -22.10 -8.89 -5.90
CA SER A 344 -21.67 -10.28 -5.84
C SER A 344 -20.20 -10.41 -5.50
N PHE A 345 -19.36 -9.59 -6.12
CA PHE A 345 -17.92 -9.53 -5.83
C PHE A 345 -17.64 -9.17 -4.37
N VAL A 346 -18.34 -8.20 -3.82
CA VAL A 346 -18.20 -7.82 -2.39
C VAL A 346 -18.62 -9.00 -1.49
N ARG A 347 -19.73 -9.67 -1.79
CA ARG A 347 -20.18 -10.81 -0.98
C ARG A 347 -19.23 -12.00 -1.03
N GLU A 348 -18.52 -12.18 -2.13
CA GLU A 348 -17.61 -13.30 -2.34
C GLU A 348 -16.22 -13.05 -1.73
N HIS A 349 -15.71 -11.81 -1.83
CA HIS A 349 -14.32 -11.51 -1.56
C HIS A 349 -14.09 -10.53 -0.39
N VAL A 350 -15.12 -9.86 0.10
CA VAL A 350 -15.00 -8.97 1.26
C VAL A 350 -15.63 -9.67 2.47
N PRO A 351 -14.85 -10.02 3.51
CA PRO A 351 -15.40 -10.64 4.72
C PRO A 351 -16.49 -9.77 5.34
N TYR A 352 -17.57 -10.41 5.81
CA TYR A 352 -18.66 -9.67 6.45
C TYR A 352 -18.13 -8.75 7.54
N THR A 353 -18.53 -7.49 7.51
CA THR A 353 -18.02 -6.45 8.41
C THR A 353 -19.16 -5.57 8.90
N GLU A 354 -19.15 -5.28 10.21
CA GLU A 354 -20.13 -4.40 10.85
C GLU A 354 -19.42 -3.46 11.84
N ILE A 355 -19.87 -2.20 11.93
CA ILE A 355 -19.43 -1.26 12.98
C ILE A 355 -20.16 -1.64 14.25
N LEU A 356 -19.42 -1.87 15.32
CA LEU A 356 -19.98 -2.09 16.65
C LEU A 356 -20.29 -0.77 17.33
N ASP A 357 -21.46 -0.69 17.97
CA ASP A 357 -21.87 0.42 18.83
C ASP A 357 -22.75 -0.10 19.98
N GLU A 358 -23.21 0.81 20.85
CA GLU A 358 -24.00 0.46 22.03
C GLU A 358 -25.33 -0.25 21.69
N SER A 359 -25.86 -0.07 20.48
CA SER A 359 -27.07 -0.72 20.01
C SER A 359 -26.86 -2.11 19.43
N THR A 360 -25.60 -2.50 19.20
CA THR A 360 -25.25 -3.75 18.53
C THR A 360 -25.53 -4.96 19.44
N GLN A 361 -26.25 -5.95 18.92
CA GLN A 361 -26.48 -7.21 19.61
C GLN A 361 -25.21 -8.09 19.57
N LEU A 362 -24.31 -7.94 20.56
CA LEU A 362 -23.00 -8.58 20.61
C LEU A 362 -23.04 -10.12 20.60
N SER A 363 -24.17 -10.73 21.07
CA SER A 363 -24.36 -12.19 21.04
C SER A 363 -24.31 -12.78 19.60
N ARG A 364 -24.51 -11.99 18.57
CA ARG A 364 -24.34 -12.42 17.15
C ARG A 364 -22.90 -12.81 16.84
N PHE A 365 -21.94 -12.31 17.60
CA PHE A 365 -20.51 -12.49 17.41
C PHE A 365 -19.89 -13.40 18.49
N ALA A 366 -20.68 -14.23 19.16
CA ALA A 366 -20.24 -15.08 20.29
C ALA A 366 -19.24 -16.17 19.86
N GLU A 367 -19.33 -16.69 18.63
CA GLU A 367 -18.38 -17.70 18.11
C GLU A 367 -17.04 -17.04 17.78
N LYS A 368 -16.21 -16.82 18.81
CA LYS A 368 -14.98 -16.00 18.74
C LYS A 368 -14.06 -16.32 17.55
N ASP A 369 -13.88 -17.60 17.25
CA ASP A 369 -12.94 -18.06 16.21
C ASP A 369 -13.34 -17.66 14.78
N ARG A 370 -14.57 -17.18 14.60
CA ARG A 370 -15.08 -16.64 13.35
C ARG A 370 -14.81 -15.15 13.17
N TRP A 371 -14.33 -14.47 14.21
CA TRP A 371 -14.34 -13.01 14.22
C TRP A 371 -12.97 -12.39 14.55
N ILE A 372 -12.73 -11.23 13.97
CA ILE A 372 -11.63 -10.34 14.29
C ILE A 372 -12.20 -8.94 14.56
N VAL A 373 -11.70 -8.29 15.58
CA VAL A 373 -12.04 -6.90 15.93
C VAL A 373 -10.90 -6.00 15.50
N LYS A 374 -11.24 -4.89 14.83
CA LYS A 374 -10.26 -3.91 14.35
C LYS A 374 -10.72 -2.49 14.68
N PRO A 375 -9.82 -1.59 15.13
CA PRO A 375 -10.15 -0.15 15.20
C PRO A 375 -10.54 0.37 13.81
N CYS A 376 -11.47 1.33 13.73
CA CYS A 376 -11.90 1.93 12.45
C CYS A 376 -10.76 2.63 11.72
N GLY A 377 -9.90 3.34 12.45
CA GLY A 377 -8.65 3.94 11.96
C GLY A 377 -7.42 3.17 12.44
N GLY A 378 -6.25 3.60 12.02
CA GLY A 378 -4.97 3.00 12.41
C GLY A 378 -4.43 2.01 11.39
N TYR A 379 -3.13 1.74 11.50
CA TYR A 379 -2.31 0.93 10.61
C TYR A 379 -1.41 -0.01 11.45
N ASN A 380 -0.66 -0.89 10.78
CA ASN A 380 0.29 -1.83 11.41
C ASN A 380 -0.34 -2.80 12.43
N ALA A 381 -1.59 -3.19 12.24
CA ALA A 381 -2.35 -4.12 13.11
C ALA A 381 -2.45 -3.67 14.59
N VAL A 382 -2.19 -2.40 14.91
CA VAL A 382 -2.33 -1.90 16.29
C VAL A 382 -3.80 -1.96 16.73
N GLY A 383 -4.05 -2.60 17.86
CA GLY A 383 -5.41 -2.77 18.42
C GLY A 383 -6.27 -3.80 17.69
N VAL A 384 -5.73 -4.55 16.74
CA VAL A 384 -6.41 -5.68 16.09
C VAL A 384 -6.37 -6.89 17.01
N VAL A 385 -7.53 -7.53 17.22
CA VAL A 385 -7.69 -8.71 18.07
C VAL A 385 -8.44 -9.79 17.32
N ALA A 386 -7.76 -10.87 16.95
CA ALA A 386 -8.42 -12.06 16.43
C ALA A 386 -9.02 -12.87 17.57
N GLY A 387 -10.24 -13.37 17.40
CA GLY A 387 -10.88 -14.21 18.42
C GLY A 387 -10.10 -15.50 18.69
N LEU A 388 -9.34 -15.98 17.70
CA LEU A 388 -8.41 -17.11 17.85
C LEU A 388 -7.31 -16.87 18.90
N ASP A 389 -6.94 -15.62 19.14
CA ASP A 389 -5.82 -15.23 20.03
C ASP A 389 -6.24 -15.02 21.49
N VAL A 390 -7.54 -15.10 21.79
CA VAL A 390 -8.07 -14.83 23.13
C VAL A 390 -8.84 -16.02 23.70
N MET A 391 -8.90 -16.11 25.02
CA MET A 391 -9.69 -17.15 25.69
C MET A 391 -11.19 -16.87 25.57
N GLU A 392 -12.02 -17.93 25.58
CA GLU A 392 -13.47 -17.85 25.44
C GLU A 392 -14.12 -16.84 26.41
N GLN A 393 -13.68 -16.85 27.65
CA GLN A 393 -14.19 -15.98 28.72
C GLN A 393 -13.79 -14.51 28.57
N GLU A 394 -12.80 -14.19 27.75
CA GLU A 394 -12.33 -12.81 27.51
C GLU A 394 -13.00 -12.18 26.30
N TRP A 395 -13.49 -13.00 25.36
CA TRP A 395 -14.03 -12.51 24.10
C TRP A 395 -15.21 -11.56 24.27
N SER A 396 -16.11 -11.83 25.20
CA SER A 396 -17.22 -10.90 25.49
C SER A 396 -16.77 -9.51 25.94
N GLN A 397 -15.65 -9.43 26.67
CA GLN A 397 -15.06 -8.16 27.11
C GLN A 397 -14.36 -7.44 25.93
N VAL A 398 -13.74 -8.21 25.00
CA VAL A 398 -13.18 -7.64 23.76
C VAL A 398 -14.28 -6.98 22.94
N LEU A 399 -15.39 -7.68 22.70
CA LEU A 399 -16.54 -7.14 21.98
C LEU A 399 -17.14 -5.90 22.67
N ALA A 400 -17.30 -5.93 23.98
CA ALA A 400 -17.85 -4.80 24.74
C ALA A 400 -16.95 -3.54 24.64
N ARG A 401 -15.62 -3.71 24.75
CA ARG A 401 -14.66 -2.60 24.56
C ARG A 401 -14.67 -2.09 23.12
N ALA A 402 -14.77 -2.99 22.14
CA ALA A 402 -14.86 -2.64 20.74
C ALA A 402 -16.13 -1.82 20.42
N ALA A 403 -17.28 -2.22 20.98
CA ALA A 403 -18.53 -1.49 20.83
C ALA A 403 -18.46 -0.09 21.46
N ALA A 404 -17.88 0.04 22.63
CA ALA A 404 -17.68 1.33 23.30
C ALA A 404 -16.72 2.26 22.51
N ALA A 405 -15.77 1.68 21.74
CA ALA A 405 -14.84 2.42 20.92
C ALA A 405 -15.34 2.68 19.47
N GLY A 406 -16.50 2.15 19.09
CA GLY A 406 -17.01 2.23 17.72
C GLY A 406 -16.13 1.49 16.70
N ALA A 407 -15.47 0.39 17.12
CA ALA A 407 -14.62 -0.43 16.28
C ALA A 407 -15.44 -1.29 15.30
N ILE A 408 -14.78 -1.90 14.32
CA ILE A 408 -15.44 -2.90 13.47
C ILE A 408 -15.24 -4.32 14.02
N VAL A 409 -16.24 -5.17 13.81
CA VAL A 409 -16.10 -6.62 13.82
C VAL A 409 -16.14 -7.13 12.39
N GLN A 410 -15.23 -8.02 12.05
CA GLN A 410 -15.12 -8.58 10.69
C GLN A 410 -15.00 -10.10 10.79
N GLU A 411 -15.57 -10.81 9.83
CA GLU A 411 -15.37 -12.25 9.69
C GLU A 411 -13.88 -12.55 9.50
N TYR A 412 -13.37 -13.52 10.26
CA TYR A 412 -11.95 -13.89 10.17
C TYR A 412 -11.68 -14.63 8.87
N ALA A 413 -10.84 -14.07 8.01
CA ALA A 413 -10.37 -14.73 6.80
C ALA A 413 -9.20 -15.64 7.15
N GLN A 414 -9.36 -16.93 6.90
CA GLN A 414 -8.30 -17.91 7.13
C GLN A 414 -7.15 -17.66 6.17
N GLN A 415 -5.94 -17.66 6.72
CA GLN A 415 -4.73 -17.41 5.94
C GLN A 415 -4.17 -18.72 5.40
N TYR A 416 -3.85 -18.75 4.11
CA TYR A 416 -3.18 -19.86 3.47
C TYR A 416 -1.70 -19.90 3.92
N GLN A 417 -1.18 -21.10 4.16
CA GLN A 417 0.19 -21.28 4.65
C GLN A 417 1.05 -22.03 3.62
N THR A 418 2.27 -21.55 3.43
CA THR A 418 3.27 -22.18 2.57
C THR A 418 4.59 -22.35 3.32
N PRO A 419 5.42 -23.34 2.94
CA PRO A 419 6.78 -23.46 3.46
C PRO A 419 7.60 -22.21 3.18
N CYS A 420 8.15 -21.61 4.21
CA CYS A 420 8.97 -20.42 4.13
C CYS A 420 10.33 -20.64 4.76
N LEU A 421 11.39 -20.28 4.04
CA LEU A 421 12.74 -20.25 4.57
C LEU A 421 13.18 -18.79 4.72
N ARG A 422 13.54 -18.38 5.95
CA ARG A 422 14.11 -17.07 6.22
C ARG A 422 15.37 -16.85 5.38
N GLY A 423 15.47 -15.74 4.66
CA GLY A 423 16.64 -15.37 3.86
C GLY A 423 17.76 -14.81 4.72
N THR A 424 17.43 -13.87 5.63
CA THR A 424 18.45 -13.26 6.49
C THR A 424 19.12 -14.26 7.43
N LEU A 425 20.43 -14.19 7.50
CA LEU A 425 21.29 -15.00 8.39
C LEU A 425 21.67 -14.24 9.66
N VAL A 426 21.40 -12.92 9.70
CA VAL A 426 21.79 -12.06 10.83
C VAL A 426 20.74 -12.21 11.95
N ASP A 427 21.17 -12.48 13.18
CA ASP A 427 20.32 -12.49 14.36
C ASP A 427 20.02 -11.07 14.82
N GLY A 428 18.81 -10.85 15.34
CA GLY A 428 18.42 -9.55 15.87
C GLY A 428 16.93 -9.50 16.26
N PRO A 429 16.50 -8.53 17.04
CA PRO A 429 15.09 -8.31 17.33
C PRO A 429 14.33 -8.03 16.04
N HIS A 430 13.11 -8.55 15.93
CA HIS A 430 12.20 -8.37 14.76
C HIS A 430 12.62 -9.06 13.45
N ARG A 431 13.39 -10.14 13.50
CA ARG A 431 13.96 -10.81 12.32
C ARG A 431 13.11 -11.96 11.74
N GLY A 432 11.82 -11.98 11.97
CA GLY A 432 10.92 -12.98 11.39
C GLY A 432 11.23 -14.41 11.85
N GLU A 433 11.41 -14.62 13.15
CA GLU A 433 11.66 -15.96 13.69
C GLU A 433 10.39 -16.79 13.75
N ALA A 434 10.44 -17.97 13.16
CA ALA A 434 9.38 -18.96 13.33
C ALA A 434 9.33 -19.50 14.75
N PRO A 435 8.13 -19.89 15.25
CA PRO A 435 8.00 -20.51 16.57
C PRO A 435 8.86 -21.78 16.68
N LYS A 436 9.55 -21.92 17.81
CA LYS A 436 10.33 -23.13 18.10
C LYS A 436 9.44 -24.38 18.04
N GLY A 437 9.85 -25.37 17.25
CA GLY A 437 9.11 -26.63 17.05
C GLY A 437 8.29 -26.69 15.76
N LEU A 438 8.17 -25.60 15.00
CA LEU A 438 7.59 -25.60 13.64
C LEU A 438 8.66 -25.60 12.55
N VAL A 439 9.93 -25.49 12.91
CA VAL A 439 11.05 -25.35 11.99
C VAL A 439 11.66 -26.73 11.72
N ASP A 440 11.85 -27.10 10.46
CA ASP A 440 12.58 -28.32 10.07
C ASP A 440 14.10 -28.15 10.18
N ASP A 441 14.87 -29.23 9.86
CA ASP A 441 16.33 -29.27 9.99
C ASP A 441 17.05 -28.23 9.09
N LEU A 442 16.41 -27.74 8.03
CA LEU A 442 16.93 -26.70 7.13
C LEU A 442 16.44 -25.28 7.45
N GLY A 443 15.51 -25.16 8.39
CA GLY A 443 14.93 -23.88 8.80
C GLY A 443 13.64 -23.50 8.11
N PHE A 444 13.00 -24.38 7.34
CA PHE A 444 11.66 -24.13 6.78
C PHE A 444 10.58 -24.22 7.86
N ALA A 445 9.63 -23.31 7.79
CA ALA A 445 8.44 -23.32 8.63
C ALA A 445 7.20 -22.93 7.82
N PRO A 446 6.01 -23.43 8.15
CA PRO A 446 4.77 -22.96 7.54
C PRO A 446 4.53 -21.49 7.94
N ALA A 447 4.34 -20.62 6.98
CA ALA A 447 4.06 -19.21 7.19
C ALA A 447 2.79 -18.80 6.47
N SER A 448 1.98 -17.98 7.12
CA SER A 448 0.77 -17.39 6.56
C SER A 448 1.13 -16.28 5.57
N ASN A 449 0.48 -16.27 4.39
CA ASN A 449 0.74 -15.33 3.31
C ASN A 449 -0.23 -14.16 3.33
N MET A 450 0.22 -13.00 2.90
CA MET A 450 -0.60 -11.81 2.61
C MET A 450 -0.03 -11.07 1.41
N GLU A 451 -0.82 -10.92 0.35
CA GLU A 451 -0.46 -10.28 -0.90
C GLU A 451 -1.04 -8.87 -0.95
N GLY A 452 -0.17 -7.87 -1.02
CA GLY A 452 -0.54 -6.47 -1.21
C GLY A 452 -0.48 -6.09 -2.69
N LEU A 453 -1.63 -6.00 -3.34
CA LEU A 453 -1.75 -5.71 -4.76
C LEU A 453 -1.65 -4.21 -5.00
N TYR A 454 -0.59 -3.74 -5.62
CA TYR A 454 -0.43 -2.33 -5.96
C TYR A 454 -1.24 -1.93 -7.18
N LEU A 455 -1.82 -0.75 -7.08
CA LEU A 455 -2.58 -0.09 -8.14
C LEU A 455 -2.11 1.36 -8.28
N TYR A 456 -1.60 1.71 -9.47
CA TYR A 456 -1.24 3.06 -9.81
C TYR A 456 -2.23 3.62 -10.82
N ARG A 457 -2.97 4.65 -10.42
CA ARG A 457 -4.06 5.24 -11.21
C ARG A 457 -5.07 4.17 -11.68
N GLY A 458 -5.37 3.20 -10.83
CA GLY A 458 -6.31 2.11 -11.11
C GLY A 458 -5.77 0.96 -11.94
N ARG A 459 -4.51 0.97 -12.35
CA ARG A 459 -3.86 -0.10 -13.10
C ARG A 459 -3.02 -0.97 -12.15
N PHE A 460 -3.17 -2.28 -12.23
CA PHE A 460 -2.33 -3.21 -11.47
C PHE A 460 -0.85 -2.98 -11.79
N ALA A 461 -0.03 -2.89 -10.74
CA ALA A 461 1.38 -2.53 -10.85
C ALA A 461 2.34 -3.57 -10.24
N GLY A 462 1.81 -4.61 -9.58
CA GLY A 462 2.60 -5.67 -8.97
C GLY A 462 2.13 -6.01 -7.56
N VAL A 463 2.92 -6.81 -6.85
CA VAL A 463 2.53 -7.36 -5.53
C VAL A 463 3.63 -7.13 -4.51
N TYR A 464 3.25 -6.69 -3.33
CA TYR A 464 4.05 -6.70 -2.11
C TYR A 464 3.64 -7.88 -1.25
N THR A 465 4.39 -8.96 -1.24
CA THR A 465 4.09 -10.12 -0.42
C THR A 465 4.78 -10.05 0.93
N ARG A 466 4.03 -10.41 1.96
CA ARG A 466 4.50 -10.56 3.34
C ARG A 466 4.07 -11.92 3.86
N VAL A 467 4.92 -12.52 4.67
CA VAL A 467 4.54 -13.73 5.41
C VAL A 467 4.77 -13.54 6.90
N GLY A 468 4.03 -14.28 7.70
CA GLY A 468 4.14 -14.24 9.15
C GLY A 468 3.77 -15.57 9.78
N PHE A 469 4.11 -15.72 11.06
CA PHE A 469 3.90 -16.95 11.84
C PHE A 469 2.82 -16.79 12.92
N ALA A 470 2.09 -15.69 12.90
CA ALA A 470 0.99 -15.39 13.82
C ALA A 470 -0.34 -15.26 13.07
N ASN A 471 -1.48 -15.31 13.78
CA ASN A 471 -2.82 -15.13 13.22
C ASN A 471 -3.05 -13.71 12.67
N THR A 472 -2.17 -12.75 13.00
CA THR A 472 -2.15 -11.41 12.43
C THR A 472 -0.76 -11.12 11.88
N ILE A 473 -0.67 -10.71 10.60
CA ILE A 473 0.59 -10.35 9.95
C ILE A 473 0.76 -8.83 10.07
N GLY A 474 1.58 -8.39 10.99
CA GLY A 474 1.85 -6.99 11.27
C GLY A 474 3.35 -6.71 11.38
N GLU A 475 3.71 -5.43 11.42
CA GLU A 475 5.10 -4.97 11.49
C GLU A 475 5.82 -5.45 12.75
N TRP A 476 5.10 -5.51 13.86
CA TRP A 476 5.60 -5.91 15.17
C TRP A 476 5.51 -7.43 15.45
N THR A 477 4.99 -8.19 14.50
CA THR A 477 5.03 -9.64 14.51
C THR A 477 6.23 -10.14 13.70
N SER A 478 6.51 -11.45 13.71
CA SER A 478 7.62 -12.07 12.98
C SER A 478 7.43 -12.05 11.46
N ARG A 479 7.25 -10.85 10.86
CA ARG A 479 7.01 -10.63 9.44
C ARG A 479 8.30 -10.77 8.62
N LEU A 480 8.21 -11.44 7.48
CA LEU A 480 9.22 -11.44 6.42
C LEU A 480 8.67 -10.83 5.15
N ASN A 481 9.51 -10.09 4.42
CA ASN A 481 9.22 -9.61 3.07
C ASN A 481 9.61 -10.70 2.07
N VAL A 482 8.76 -10.91 1.07
CA VAL A 482 8.88 -12.02 0.12
C VAL A 482 8.96 -11.47 -1.30
N ALA A 483 9.91 -11.99 -2.08
CA ALA A 483 10.00 -11.69 -3.50
C ALA A 483 8.77 -12.25 -4.25
N SER A 484 8.30 -11.52 -5.25
CA SER A 484 7.21 -11.96 -6.11
C SER A 484 7.63 -11.92 -7.58
N PHE A 485 7.48 -13.06 -8.26
CA PHE A 485 7.80 -13.22 -9.67
C PHE A 485 6.57 -13.67 -10.44
N PHE A 486 6.47 -13.24 -11.70
CA PHE A 486 5.27 -13.40 -12.52
C PHE A 486 5.65 -14.00 -13.87
N GLU A 487 4.90 -15.00 -14.30
CA GLU A 487 4.95 -15.49 -15.67
C GLU A 487 4.15 -14.54 -16.58
N GLU A 488 4.76 -14.09 -17.70
CA GLU A 488 4.10 -13.24 -18.71
C GLU A 488 3.43 -14.06 -19.83
#